data_a303adaad9ea3f08a9dcd56cbd1ddd23
#
_entry.id   a303adaad9ea3f08a9dcd56cbd1ddd23
#
_cell.length_a   1.000
_cell.length_b   1.000
_cell.length_c   1.000
_cell.angle_alpha   90.00
_cell.angle_beta   90.00
_cell.angle_gamma   90.00
#
_symmetry.space_group_name_H-M   'P 1'
#
loop_
_entity.id
_entity.type
_entity.pdbx_description
1 polymer ?
#
loop_
_entity_poly.entity_id
_entity_poly.type
_entity_poly.pdbx_seq_one_letter_code
_entity_poly.pdbx_strand_id
1 'polypeptide(L)'
;DAYALSTPEQNKTLYDKWAPTYDAEFVADDYVYPRIVAEYLATLIEDDEQLSVCDIGCGTGAIGEHFARLRPLCEIEGVDISPQMIAQAASKTRSDGNPVYKEFHEVDLKKPIYFAQSVYDFMVSAGTFTLGHLGVSDMLAISRVLKPLGIACVGINKQHFEQHGFRPVIAEAVEERFITQPEYVEVDIYGPSSEHYGDKALIAVFGRPSLQNE
;
A
#
# COMPACT_ATOMS: atom_id res chain seq x y z
N ASP A 1 1.29 19.39 8.71
CA ASP A 1 2.37 18.40 8.76
C ASP A 1 1.78 17.03 9.10
N ALA A 2 1.69 16.14 8.09
CA ALA A 2 1.07 14.82 8.22
C ALA A 2 1.81 13.92 9.24
N TYR A 3 3.09 14.15 9.48
CA TYR A 3 3.92 13.36 10.39
C TYR A 3 3.72 13.71 11.88
N ALA A 4 3.00 14.79 12.19
CA ALA A 4 2.76 15.23 13.57
C ALA A 4 1.45 14.69 14.16
N LEU A 5 0.67 13.92 13.39
CA LEU A 5 -0.63 13.40 13.80
C LEU A 5 -0.47 12.10 14.58
N SER A 6 -1.34 11.89 15.59
CA SER A 6 -1.25 10.75 16.50
C SER A 6 -2.51 9.90 16.58
N THR A 7 -3.63 10.34 15.98
CA THR A 7 -4.89 9.60 16.02
C THR A 7 -5.47 9.37 14.61
N PRO A 8 -6.20 8.26 14.39
CA PRO A 8 -6.88 7.98 13.13
C PRO A 8 -7.86 9.08 12.71
N GLU A 9 -8.56 9.70 13.66
CA GLU A 9 -9.52 10.77 13.39
C GLU A 9 -8.83 12.05 12.91
N GLN A 10 -7.64 12.35 13.43
CA GLN A 10 -6.82 13.48 12.96
C GLN A 10 -6.31 13.21 11.54
N ASN A 11 -5.83 11.99 11.27
CA ASN A 11 -5.41 11.57 9.94
C ASN A 11 -6.58 11.68 8.95
N LYS A 12 -7.75 11.10 9.27
CA LYS A 12 -8.96 11.20 8.42
C LYS A 12 -9.29 12.66 8.12
N THR A 13 -9.35 13.51 9.15
CA THR A 13 -9.70 14.94 8.98
C THR A 13 -8.70 15.68 8.09
N LEU A 14 -7.40 15.39 8.23
CA LEU A 14 -6.37 15.98 7.38
C LEU A 14 -6.55 15.55 5.93
N TYR A 15 -6.62 14.25 5.67
CA TYR A 15 -6.71 13.69 4.32
C TYR A 15 -8.03 14.04 3.63
N ASP A 16 -9.15 14.11 4.37
CA ASP A 16 -10.43 14.61 3.83
C ASP A 16 -10.32 16.04 3.30
N LYS A 17 -9.60 16.91 4.00
CA LYS A 17 -9.36 18.30 3.56
C LYS A 17 -8.37 18.40 2.43
N TRP A 18 -7.40 17.50 2.39
CA TRP A 18 -6.29 17.55 1.44
C TRP A 18 -6.63 16.90 0.10
N ALA A 19 -7.57 15.97 0.06
CA ALA A 19 -7.94 15.21 -1.12
C ALA A 19 -8.12 16.04 -2.41
N PRO A 20 -8.75 17.25 -2.39
CA PRO A 20 -8.96 18.01 -3.60
C PRO A 20 -7.68 18.54 -4.29
N THR A 21 -6.59 18.72 -3.53
CA THR A 21 -5.31 19.28 -4.01
C THR A 21 -4.17 18.29 -3.99
N TYR A 22 -4.39 17.13 -3.36
CA TYR A 22 -3.37 16.12 -3.07
C TYR A 22 -2.56 15.73 -4.31
N ASP A 23 -3.21 15.27 -5.36
CA ASP A 23 -2.51 14.81 -6.58
C ASP A 23 -1.70 15.95 -7.24
N ALA A 24 -2.25 17.17 -7.27
CA ALA A 24 -1.57 18.31 -7.87
C ALA A 24 -0.32 18.72 -7.09
N GLU A 25 -0.39 18.70 -5.75
CA GLU A 25 0.73 19.03 -4.88
C GLU A 25 1.84 17.97 -4.99
N PHE A 26 1.50 16.69 -5.00
CA PHE A 26 2.47 15.61 -5.14
C PHE A 26 3.11 15.52 -6.52
N VAL A 27 2.35 15.83 -7.60
CA VAL A 27 2.93 15.96 -8.95
C VAL A 27 3.91 17.14 -8.99
N ALA A 28 3.57 18.28 -8.37
CA ALA A 28 4.45 19.44 -8.32
C ALA A 28 5.74 19.19 -7.52
N ASP A 29 5.68 18.29 -6.52
CA ASP A 29 6.81 17.90 -5.68
C ASP A 29 7.57 16.66 -6.19
N ASP A 30 7.34 16.25 -7.44
CA ASP A 30 8.02 15.11 -8.06
C ASP A 30 7.94 13.81 -7.23
N TYR A 31 6.74 13.52 -6.67
CA TYR A 31 6.48 12.32 -5.87
C TYR A 31 6.36 11.09 -6.75
N VAL A 32 7.43 10.30 -6.85
CA VAL A 32 7.55 9.15 -7.76
C VAL A 32 7.19 7.81 -7.13
N TYR A 33 7.04 7.77 -5.82
CA TYR A 33 6.97 6.55 -5.04
C TYR A 33 5.79 5.62 -5.40
N PRO A 34 4.53 6.07 -5.55
CA PRO A 34 3.44 5.17 -5.92
C PRO A 34 3.66 4.50 -7.28
N ARG A 35 4.25 5.25 -8.24
CA ARG A 35 4.60 4.72 -9.56
C ARG A 35 5.66 3.61 -9.45
N ILE A 36 6.73 3.84 -8.67
CA ILE A 36 7.80 2.86 -8.48
C ILE A 36 7.27 1.59 -7.82
N VAL A 37 6.42 1.71 -6.80
CA VAL A 37 5.79 0.55 -6.13
C VAL A 37 4.88 -0.21 -7.09
N ALA A 38 4.08 0.49 -7.91
CA ALA A 38 3.21 -0.13 -8.93
C ALA A 38 4.02 -0.87 -10.00
N GLU A 39 5.10 -0.26 -10.49
CA GLU A 39 6.02 -0.88 -11.45
C GLU A 39 6.67 -2.13 -10.85
N TYR A 40 7.12 -2.07 -9.61
CA TYR A 40 7.70 -3.23 -8.92
C TYR A 40 6.67 -4.35 -8.72
N LEU A 41 5.47 -4.04 -8.23
CA LEU A 41 4.39 -5.03 -8.12
C LEU A 41 4.12 -5.71 -9.45
N ALA A 42 4.10 -4.94 -10.55
CA ALA A 42 3.87 -5.49 -11.88
C ALA A 42 4.94 -6.51 -12.31
N THR A 43 6.18 -6.42 -11.81
CA THR A 43 7.22 -7.42 -12.10
C THR A 43 6.99 -8.78 -11.43
N LEU A 44 6.12 -8.83 -10.42
CA LEU A 44 5.80 -10.05 -9.68
C LEU A 44 4.63 -10.84 -10.31
N ILE A 45 4.03 -10.33 -11.38
CA ILE A 45 2.80 -10.86 -11.99
C ILE A 45 3.02 -11.06 -13.48
N GLU A 46 2.63 -12.22 -14.01
CA GLU A 46 2.67 -12.49 -15.46
C GLU A 46 1.62 -11.64 -16.20
N ASP A 47 1.83 -11.36 -17.49
CA ASP A 47 1.02 -10.41 -18.26
C ASP A 47 -0.43 -10.85 -18.47
N ASP A 48 -0.69 -12.15 -18.54
CA ASP A 48 -2.00 -12.77 -18.82
C ASP A 48 -2.74 -13.27 -17.57
N GLU A 49 -2.20 -13.03 -16.38
CA GLU A 49 -2.85 -13.43 -15.12
C GLU A 49 -3.96 -12.47 -14.70
N GLN A 50 -5.11 -13.04 -14.34
CA GLN A 50 -6.21 -12.33 -13.73
C GLN A 50 -6.20 -12.55 -12.22
N LEU A 51 -5.62 -11.61 -11.49
CA LEU A 51 -5.38 -11.71 -10.05
C LEU A 51 -6.08 -10.58 -9.30
N SER A 52 -6.35 -10.82 -8.01
CA SER A 52 -6.96 -9.86 -7.10
C SER A 52 -5.90 -9.13 -6.29
N VAL A 53 -5.95 -7.80 -6.29
CA VAL A 53 -5.00 -6.92 -5.61
C VAL A 53 -5.73 -6.02 -4.62
N CYS A 54 -5.26 -5.98 -3.37
CA CYS A 54 -5.72 -5.06 -2.34
C CYS A 54 -4.72 -3.90 -2.19
N ASP A 55 -5.15 -2.68 -2.49
CA ASP A 55 -4.36 -1.45 -2.33
C ASP A 55 -4.67 -0.84 -0.95
N ILE A 56 -3.71 -0.98 -0.03
CA ILE A 56 -3.84 -0.61 1.39
C ILE A 56 -3.41 0.84 1.60
N GLY A 57 -4.34 1.67 2.10
CA GLY A 57 -4.17 3.12 2.16
C GLY A 57 -4.10 3.70 0.77
N CYS A 58 -5.09 3.37 -0.07
CA CYS A 58 -5.06 3.67 -1.50
C CYS A 58 -5.06 5.17 -1.81
N GLY A 59 -5.44 6.03 -0.84
CA GLY A 59 -5.49 7.47 -1.01
C GLY A 59 -6.32 7.87 -2.22
N THR A 60 -5.76 8.72 -3.07
CA THR A 60 -6.37 9.15 -4.34
C THR A 60 -6.24 8.12 -5.47
N GLY A 61 -5.69 6.93 -5.19
CA GLY A 61 -5.59 5.83 -6.13
C GLY A 61 -4.38 5.88 -7.07
N ALA A 62 -3.29 6.52 -6.67
CA ALA A 62 -2.10 6.67 -7.51
C ALA A 62 -1.44 5.32 -7.86
N ILE A 63 -1.34 4.37 -6.91
CA ILE A 63 -0.82 3.01 -7.21
C ILE A 63 -1.72 2.32 -8.23
N GLY A 64 -3.03 2.25 -7.95
CA GLY A 64 -3.97 1.56 -8.82
C GLY A 64 -3.99 2.11 -10.24
N GLU A 65 -3.90 3.45 -10.40
CA GLU A 65 -3.86 4.09 -11.71
C GLU A 65 -2.61 3.66 -12.52
N HIS A 66 -1.42 3.63 -11.91
CA HIS A 66 -0.20 3.17 -12.56
C HIS A 66 -0.24 1.67 -12.84
N PHE A 67 -0.65 0.88 -11.85
CA PHE A 67 -0.67 -0.57 -11.94
C PHE A 67 -1.68 -1.09 -12.98
N ALA A 68 -2.88 -0.51 -13.05
CA ALA A 68 -3.90 -0.92 -14.02
C ALA A 68 -3.46 -0.73 -15.49
N ARG A 69 -2.52 0.16 -15.77
CA ARG A 69 -1.93 0.33 -17.11
C ARG A 69 -0.95 -0.81 -17.45
N LEU A 70 -0.25 -1.33 -16.43
CA LEU A 70 0.76 -2.38 -16.58
C LEU A 70 0.15 -3.78 -16.54
N ARG A 71 -0.91 -3.97 -15.76
CA ARG A 71 -1.62 -5.24 -15.56
C ARG A 71 -3.14 -5.05 -15.69
N PRO A 72 -3.64 -4.88 -16.93
CA PRO A 72 -5.04 -4.51 -17.17
C PRO A 72 -6.04 -5.62 -16.79
N LEU A 73 -5.62 -6.87 -16.67
CA LEU A 73 -6.49 -7.99 -16.30
C LEU A 73 -6.67 -8.14 -14.78
N CYS A 74 -5.81 -7.52 -13.97
CA CYS A 74 -5.92 -7.59 -12.52
C CYS A 74 -7.10 -6.75 -12.00
N GLU A 75 -7.82 -7.31 -11.04
CA GLU A 75 -8.86 -6.61 -10.28
C GLU A 75 -8.23 -5.93 -9.06
N ILE A 76 -8.51 -4.65 -8.87
CA ILE A 76 -7.96 -3.84 -7.78
C ILE A 76 -9.10 -3.40 -6.87
N GLU A 77 -8.95 -3.61 -5.57
CA GLU A 77 -9.82 -3.05 -4.54
C GLU A 77 -9.02 -2.13 -3.64
N GLY A 78 -9.60 -0.97 -3.28
CA GLY A 78 -8.94 0.07 -2.50
C GLY A 78 -9.42 0.09 -1.06
N VAL A 79 -8.51 0.33 -0.12
CA VAL A 79 -8.82 0.50 1.30
C VAL A 79 -8.25 1.81 1.78
N ASP A 80 -9.09 2.68 2.36
CA ASP A 80 -8.63 3.94 2.97
C ASP A 80 -9.57 4.35 4.11
N ILE A 81 -9.08 5.19 5.01
CA ILE A 81 -9.87 5.76 6.11
C ILE A 81 -10.64 7.02 5.66
N SER A 82 -10.19 7.69 4.60
CA SER A 82 -10.76 8.95 4.11
C SER A 82 -11.74 8.71 2.97
N PRO A 83 -13.04 8.97 3.15
CA PRO A 83 -14.01 8.87 2.08
C PRO A 83 -13.75 9.91 0.96
N GLN A 84 -13.09 11.03 1.26
CA GLN A 84 -12.75 12.02 0.25
C GLN A 84 -11.60 11.56 -0.65
N MET A 85 -10.59 10.87 -0.08
CA MET A 85 -9.55 10.19 -0.85
C MET A 85 -10.15 9.09 -1.75
N ILE A 86 -11.02 8.24 -1.18
CA ILE A 86 -11.74 7.22 -1.93
C ILE A 86 -12.54 7.83 -3.08
N ALA A 87 -13.21 8.97 -2.87
CA ALA A 87 -13.97 9.65 -3.94
C ALA A 87 -13.07 10.09 -5.10
N GLN A 88 -11.84 10.56 -4.83
CA GLN A 88 -10.86 10.86 -5.87
C GLN A 88 -10.41 9.58 -6.61
N ALA A 89 -10.06 8.53 -5.87
CA ALA A 89 -9.67 7.24 -6.46
C ALA A 89 -10.78 6.65 -7.35
N ALA A 90 -12.04 6.75 -6.92
CA ALA A 90 -13.21 6.27 -7.65
C ALA A 90 -13.46 7.00 -8.99
N SER A 91 -12.94 8.22 -9.13
CA SER A 91 -13.04 8.97 -10.38
C SER A 91 -12.06 8.50 -11.45
N LYS A 92 -11.04 7.71 -11.09
CA LYS A 92 -10.00 7.26 -12.02
C LYS A 92 -10.50 6.13 -12.91
N THR A 93 -10.17 6.23 -14.21
CA THR A 93 -10.58 5.24 -15.22
C THR A 93 -9.38 4.66 -15.95
N ARG A 94 -9.53 3.42 -16.40
CA ARG A 94 -8.63 2.72 -17.32
C ARG A 94 -8.76 3.32 -18.74
N SER A 95 -7.87 2.95 -19.64
CA SER A 95 -7.87 3.41 -21.04
C SER A 95 -9.13 3.02 -21.81
N ASP A 96 -9.83 1.99 -21.40
CA ASP A 96 -11.09 1.51 -21.97
C ASP A 96 -12.33 2.17 -21.37
N GLY A 97 -12.16 3.12 -20.43
CA GLY A 97 -13.20 3.83 -19.73
C GLY A 97 -13.79 3.14 -18.51
N ASN A 98 -13.36 1.91 -18.22
CA ASN A 98 -13.78 1.20 -17.01
C ASN A 98 -13.10 1.79 -15.75
N PRO A 99 -13.72 1.68 -14.56
CA PRO A 99 -13.07 2.10 -13.31
C PRO A 99 -11.72 1.39 -13.10
N VAL A 100 -10.75 2.12 -12.50
CA VAL A 100 -9.49 1.52 -12.08
C VAL A 100 -9.72 0.51 -10.96
N TYR A 101 -10.53 0.88 -9.97
CA TYR A 101 -10.87 0.06 -8.82
C TYR A 101 -12.26 -0.56 -8.99
N LYS A 102 -12.36 -1.83 -8.61
CA LYS A 102 -13.61 -2.58 -8.61
C LYS A 102 -14.50 -2.20 -7.43
N GLU A 103 -13.88 -2.03 -6.25
CA GLU A 103 -14.57 -1.74 -5.00
C GLU A 103 -13.67 -0.95 -4.05
N PHE A 104 -14.28 -0.27 -3.06
CA PHE A 104 -13.56 0.43 -2.00
C PHE A 104 -14.12 0.06 -0.64
N HIS A 105 -13.21 0.02 0.36
CA HIS A 105 -13.53 -0.21 1.76
C HIS A 105 -13.06 1.00 2.61
N GLU A 106 -14.02 1.74 3.20
CA GLU A 106 -13.71 2.79 4.18
C GLU A 106 -13.40 2.11 5.52
N VAL A 107 -12.12 1.99 5.89
CA VAL A 107 -11.66 1.24 7.06
C VAL A 107 -10.55 1.96 7.79
N ASP A 108 -10.67 2.04 9.13
CA ASP A 108 -9.56 2.35 10.01
C ASP A 108 -8.68 1.11 10.21
N LEU A 109 -7.53 1.09 9.55
CA LEU A 109 -6.59 -0.03 9.53
C LEU A 109 -5.89 -0.29 10.88
N LYS A 110 -6.07 0.59 11.89
CA LYS A 110 -5.66 0.33 13.28
C LYS A 110 -6.66 -0.53 14.05
N LYS A 111 -7.84 -0.78 13.46
CA LYS A 111 -8.88 -1.67 14.02
C LYS A 111 -8.81 -3.05 13.35
N PRO A 112 -9.38 -4.08 13.99
CA PRO A 112 -9.49 -5.39 13.37
C PRO A 112 -10.18 -5.32 12.01
N ILE A 113 -9.58 -5.96 11.01
CA ILE A 113 -10.08 -5.99 9.63
C ILE A 113 -11.09 -7.14 9.51
N TYR A 114 -12.33 -6.81 9.13
CA TYR A 114 -13.40 -7.78 8.95
C TYR A 114 -13.88 -7.91 7.50
N PHE A 115 -13.48 -6.99 6.60
CA PHE A 115 -13.97 -6.95 5.23
C PHE A 115 -13.39 -8.06 4.35
N ALA A 116 -12.18 -8.56 4.67
CA ALA A 116 -11.52 -9.58 3.88
C ALA A 116 -10.54 -10.41 4.72
N GLN A 117 -10.61 -11.73 4.58
CA GLN A 117 -9.56 -12.64 5.05
C GLN A 117 -9.31 -13.69 3.99
N SER A 118 -8.04 -13.90 3.60
CA SER A 118 -7.64 -14.88 2.62
C SER A 118 -8.33 -14.70 1.24
N VAL A 119 -8.44 -13.45 0.77
CA VAL A 119 -9.23 -13.09 -0.42
C VAL A 119 -8.34 -12.67 -1.59
N TYR A 120 -7.22 -11.96 -1.30
CA TYR A 120 -6.40 -11.35 -2.34
C TYR A 120 -5.14 -12.16 -2.64
N ASP A 121 -4.76 -12.17 -3.92
CA ASP A 121 -3.50 -12.75 -4.38
C ASP A 121 -2.33 -11.83 -4.03
N PHE A 122 -2.57 -10.51 -4.10
CA PHE A 122 -1.58 -9.50 -3.76
C PHE A 122 -2.13 -8.44 -2.81
N MET A 123 -1.23 -7.90 -1.99
CA MET A 123 -1.42 -6.71 -1.18
C MET A 123 -0.35 -5.70 -1.55
N VAL A 124 -0.73 -4.46 -1.80
CA VAL A 124 0.19 -3.37 -2.12
C VAL A 124 -0.05 -2.15 -1.25
N SER A 125 0.99 -1.37 -0.99
CA SER A 125 0.86 -0.09 -0.28
C SER A 125 2.04 0.82 -0.57
N ALA A 126 1.82 2.13 -0.65
CA ALA A 126 2.84 3.17 -0.62
C ALA A 126 2.37 4.39 0.17
N GLY A 127 3.23 4.89 1.06
CA GLY A 127 2.94 6.08 1.87
C GLY A 127 2.13 5.83 3.14
N THR A 128 1.64 4.61 3.38
CA THR A 128 0.81 4.26 4.55
C THR A 128 1.64 3.83 5.76
N PHE A 129 2.75 3.11 5.51
CA PHE A 129 3.68 2.69 6.57
C PHE A 129 4.80 3.72 6.73
N THR A 130 4.46 4.81 7.42
CA THR A 130 5.33 5.97 7.65
C THR A 130 5.10 6.55 9.04
N LEU A 131 5.94 7.52 9.41
CA LEU A 131 5.88 8.22 10.70
C LEU A 131 4.48 8.81 10.95
N GLY A 132 3.94 8.54 12.15
CA GLY A 132 2.60 9.01 12.53
C GLY A 132 1.42 8.19 12.00
N HIS A 133 1.66 7.14 11.18
CA HIS A 133 0.61 6.32 10.57
C HIS A 133 0.65 4.87 11.07
N LEU A 134 0.79 3.89 10.17
CA LEU A 134 0.77 2.46 10.51
C LEU A 134 2.16 1.92 10.81
N GLY A 135 2.25 1.01 11.77
CA GLY A 135 3.47 0.32 12.15
C GLY A 135 3.51 -1.14 11.68
N VAL A 136 4.56 -1.84 12.14
CA VAL A 136 4.81 -3.25 11.75
C VAL A 136 3.69 -4.20 12.20
N SER A 137 3.15 -4.01 13.41
CA SER A 137 2.05 -4.86 13.91
C SER A 137 0.78 -4.69 13.08
N ASP A 138 0.49 -3.45 12.63
CA ASP A 138 -0.62 -3.18 11.71
C ASP A 138 -0.38 -3.88 10.36
N MET A 139 0.84 -3.79 9.81
CA MET A 139 1.22 -4.45 8.56
C MET A 139 0.99 -5.96 8.62
N LEU A 140 1.44 -6.61 9.68
CA LEU A 140 1.23 -8.05 9.89
C LEU A 140 -0.25 -8.39 10.06
N ALA A 141 -1.01 -7.59 10.82
CA ALA A 141 -2.45 -7.81 10.97
C ALA A 141 -3.20 -7.69 9.63
N ILE A 142 -2.85 -6.68 8.83
CA ILE A 142 -3.41 -6.42 7.50
C ILE A 142 -3.06 -7.54 6.51
N SER A 143 -1.86 -8.12 6.59
CA SER A 143 -1.43 -9.20 5.66
C SER A 143 -2.32 -10.45 5.69
N ARG A 144 -3.22 -10.58 6.67
CA ARG A 144 -4.25 -11.64 6.71
C ARG A 144 -5.27 -11.55 5.57
N VAL A 145 -5.36 -10.44 4.86
CA VAL A 145 -6.19 -10.31 3.64
C VAL A 145 -5.67 -11.20 2.51
N LEU A 146 -4.38 -11.54 2.52
CA LEU A 146 -3.75 -12.41 1.53
C LEU A 146 -4.26 -13.85 1.61
N LYS A 147 -4.48 -14.46 0.46
CA LYS A 147 -4.62 -15.92 0.33
C LYS A 147 -3.37 -16.63 0.83
N PRO A 148 -3.44 -17.92 1.20
CA PRO A 148 -2.24 -18.75 1.28
C PRO A 148 -1.45 -18.65 -0.03
N LEU A 149 -0.14 -18.47 0.05
CA LEU A 149 0.80 -18.18 -1.05
C LEU A 149 0.64 -16.78 -1.69
N GLY A 150 -0.30 -15.96 -1.25
CA GLY A 150 -0.42 -14.57 -1.68
C GLY A 150 0.79 -13.73 -1.24
N ILE A 151 1.06 -12.66 -1.97
CA ILE A 151 2.28 -11.86 -1.83
C ILE A 151 1.92 -10.42 -1.42
N ALA A 152 2.65 -9.91 -0.43
CA ALA A 152 2.66 -8.50 -0.06
C ALA A 152 3.81 -7.78 -0.78
N CYS A 153 3.53 -6.60 -1.35
CA CYS A 153 4.47 -5.65 -1.90
C CYS A 153 4.25 -4.30 -1.18
N VAL A 154 4.92 -4.10 -0.06
CA VAL A 154 4.64 -3.01 0.88
C VAL A 154 5.77 -2.02 0.93
N GLY A 155 5.48 -0.80 0.56
CA GLY A 155 6.39 0.31 0.71
C GLY A 155 6.38 0.88 2.14
N ILE A 156 7.55 0.94 2.76
CA ILE A 156 7.76 1.42 4.13
C ILE A 156 8.77 2.56 4.09
N ASN A 157 8.45 3.71 4.70
CA ASN A 157 9.44 4.78 4.87
C ASN A 157 10.67 4.24 5.60
N LYS A 158 11.88 4.45 5.04
CA LYS A 158 13.10 3.84 5.56
C LYS A 158 13.41 4.29 6.98
N GLN A 159 13.24 5.57 7.31
CA GLN A 159 13.46 6.09 8.66
C GLN A 159 12.47 5.45 9.65
N HIS A 160 11.21 5.30 9.25
CA HIS A 160 10.19 4.63 10.06
C HIS A 160 10.54 3.17 10.31
N PHE A 161 10.98 2.44 9.28
CA PHE A 161 11.45 1.06 9.39
C PHE A 161 12.60 0.90 10.39
N GLU A 162 13.59 1.80 10.35
CA GLU A 162 14.77 1.73 11.19
C GLU A 162 14.49 2.11 12.65
N GLN A 163 13.58 3.05 12.89
CA GLN A 163 13.33 3.62 14.22
C GLN A 163 12.21 2.95 15.00
N HIS A 164 11.28 2.21 14.35
CA HIS A 164 10.04 1.72 14.97
C HIS A 164 9.95 0.19 15.07
N GLY A 165 11.08 -0.50 15.24
CA GLY A 165 11.12 -1.89 15.65
C GLY A 165 10.66 -2.90 14.61
N PHE A 166 10.67 -2.56 13.31
CA PHE A 166 10.24 -3.48 12.26
C PHE A 166 11.05 -4.78 12.23
N ARG A 167 12.39 -4.71 12.32
CA ARG A 167 13.26 -5.89 12.18
C ARG A 167 12.98 -7.00 13.19
N PRO A 168 12.93 -6.77 14.52
CA PRO A 168 12.68 -7.84 15.47
C PRO A 168 11.27 -8.44 15.34
N VAL A 169 10.24 -7.62 15.10
CA VAL A 169 8.86 -8.12 14.96
C VAL A 169 8.69 -8.93 13.67
N ILE A 170 9.33 -8.52 12.57
CA ILE A 170 9.36 -9.31 11.33
C ILE A 170 10.09 -10.62 11.52
N ALA A 171 11.25 -10.63 12.22
CA ALA A 171 11.99 -11.86 12.49
C ALA A 171 11.15 -12.86 13.28
N GLU A 172 10.44 -12.42 14.31
CA GLU A 172 9.50 -13.25 15.07
C GLU A 172 8.38 -13.81 14.19
N ALA A 173 7.77 -12.97 13.35
CA ALA A 173 6.70 -13.40 12.43
C ALA A 173 7.19 -14.43 11.38
N VAL A 174 8.46 -14.38 10.99
CA VAL A 174 9.09 -15.37 10.10
C VAL A 174 9.34 -16.68 10.85
N GLU A 175 9.87 -16.62 12.09
CA GLU A 175 10.09 -17.80 12.95
C GLU A 175 8.77 -18.53 13.24
N GLU A 176 7.70 -17.79 13.49
CA GLU A 176 6.35 -18.31 13.69
C GLU A 176 5.67 -18.77 12.39
N ARG A 177 6.32 -18.63 11.24
CA ARG A 177 5.77 -18.94 9.92
C ARG A 177 4.48 -18.19 9.60
N PHE A 178 4.34 -16.99 10.15
CA PHE A 178 3.22 -16.12 9.82
C PHE A 178 3.39 -15.46 8.44
N ILE A 179 4.64 -15.09 8.11
CA ILE A 179 5.08 -14.62 6.79
C ILE A 179 6.35 -15.34 6.34
N THR A 180 6.65 -15.30 5.04
CA THR A 180 7.97 -15.73 4.54
C THR A 180 9.02 -14.66 4.85
N GLN A 181 10.33 -15.05 4.76
CA GLN A 181 11.43 -14.09 4.89
C GLN A 181 11.26 -12.95 3.86
N PRO A 182 11.17 -11.68 4.27
CA PRO A 182 11.05 -10.58 3.34
C PRO A 182 12.32 -10.32 2.53
N GLU A 183 12.13 -9.96 1.27
CA GLU A 183 13.12 -9.27 0.45
C GLU A 183 12.87 -7.77 0.50
N TYR A 184 13.95 -6.97 0.42
CA TYR A 184 13.87 -5.52 0.51
C TYR A 184 14.54 -4.85 -0.69
N VAL A 185 13.84 -3.89 -1.29
CA VAL A 185 14.39 -3.02 -2.34
C VAL A 185 14.30 -1.57 -1.88
N GLU A 186 15.45 -0.89 -1.82
CA GLU A 186 15.49 0.53 -1.49
C GLU A 186 15.13 1.36 -2.72
N VAL A 187 14.22 2.33 -2.55
CA VAL A 187 13.74 3.19 -3.63
C VAL A 187 13.64 4.65 -3.16
N ASP A 188 13.63 5.57 -4.13
CA ASP A 188 13.37 6.98 -3.86
C ASP A 188 11.86 7.23 -3.64
N ILE A 189 11.54 8.13 -2.70
CA ILE A 189 10.19 8.62 -2.49
C ILE A 189 9.90 9.76 -3.47
N TYR A 190 10.86 10.65 -3.65
CA TYR A 190 10.78 11.82 -4.50
C TYR A 190 11.86 11.81 -5.58
N GLY A 191 11.55 12.36 -6.73
CA GLY A 191 12.50 12.55 -7.81
C GLY A 191 13.45 13.75 -7.58
N PRO A 192 14.42 13.95 -8.50
CA PRO A 192 15.50 14.91 -8.30
C PRO A 192 15.08 16.38 -8.34
N SER A 193 13.86 16.71 -8.70
CA SER A 193 13.36 18.09 -8.70
C SER A 193 12.68 18.49 -7.37
N SER A 194 12.44 17.54 -6.47
CA SER A 194 11.88 17.80 -5.15
C SER A 194 12.92 18.32 -4.17
N GLU A 195 12.51 19.20 -3.24
CA GLU A 195 13.31 19.56 -2.08
C GLU A 195 13.51 18.39 -1.09
N HIS A 196 12.66 17.36 -1.18
CA HIS A 196 12.72 16.10 -0.43
C HIS A 196 13.52 14.99 -1.14
N TYR A 197 14.24 15.35 -2.22
CA TYR A 197 15.10 14.38 -2.91
C TYR A 197 16.15 13.78 -1.97
N GLY A 198 16.20 12.44 -1.96
CA GLY A 198 17.05 11.67 -1.03
C GLY A 198 16.27 10.96 0.06
N ASP A 199 15.01 11.30 0.27
CA ASP A 199 14.12 10.50 1.14
C ASP A 199 13.89 9.13 0.52
N LYS A 200 14.09 8.06 1.32
CA LYS A 200 14.05 6.67 0.87
C LYS A 200 12.93 5.88 1.52
N ALA A 201 12.47 4.89 0.77
CA ALA A 201 11.62 3.85 1.27
C ALA A 201 12.23 2.47 0.99
N LEU A 202 11.74 1.46 1.70
CA LEU A 202 11.99 0.05 1.44
C LEU A 202 10.70 -0.57 0.89
N ILE A 203 10.75 -1.16 -0.28
CA ILE A 203 9.70 -2.09 -0.72
C ILE A 203 10.01 -3.43 -0.07
N ALA A 204 9.17 -3.87 0.87
CA ALA A 204 9.24 -5.18 1.49
C ALA A 204 8.33 -6.15 0.71
N VAL A 205 8.91 -7.23 0.20
CA VAL A 205 8.16 -8.30 -0.48
C VAL A 205 8.22 -9.56 0.36
N PHE A 206 7.05 -10.05 0.77
CA PHE A 206 6.93 -11.28 1.54
C PHE A 206 5.64 -12.02 1.18
N GLY A 207 5.64 -13.32 1.39
CA GLY A 207 4.48 -14.16 1.14
C GLY A 207 3.76 -14.57 2.41
N ARG A 208 2.49 -14.94 2.27
CA ARG A 208 1.79 -15.72 3.29
C ARG A 208 2.08 -17.20 3.05
N PRO A 209 2.61 -17.94 4.03
CA PRO A 209 2.89 -19.38 3.86
C PRO A 209 1.65 -20.18 3.48
N SER A 210 1.85 -21.31 2.82
CA SER A 210 0.77 -22.29 2.60
C SER A 210 0.24 -22.80 3.94
N LEU A 211 -1.08 -23.03 4.01
CA LEU A 211 -1.65 -23.77 5.12
C LEU A 211 -1.04 -25.18 5.07
N GLN A 212 -0.21 -25.54 6.05
CA GLN A 212 0.20 -26.92 6.21
C GLN A 212 -1.05 -27.69 6.66
N ASN A 213 -1.45 -28.68 5.87
CA ASN A 213 -2.37 -29.68 6.36
C ASN A 213 -1.66 -30.40 7.52
N GLU A 214 -2.14 -30.19 8.75
CA GLU A 214 -1.82 -31.02 9.90
C GLU A 214 -2.30 -32.45 9.69
#